data_b99cd678c361ca8b4c0937eac162f439
#
_entry.id   b99cd678c361ca8b4c0937eac162f439
#
_cell.length_a   1.000
_cell.length_b   1.000
_cell.length_c   1.000
_cell.angle_alpha   90.00
_cell.angle_beta   90.00
_cell.angle_gamma   90.00
#
_symmetry.space_group_name_H-M   'P 1'
#
loop_
_entity.id
_entity.type
_entity.pdbx_description
1 polymer ?
#
loop_
_entity_poly.entity_id
_entity_poly.type
_entity_poly.pdbx_seq_one_letter_code
_entity_poly.pdbx_strand_id
1 'polypeptide(L)'
;AIIIENKDTYQAMPTVEHAICILGNGYAATSHITTLLPWLTTIPNIIYWGDMDANGLDILSKLRATGIPCTSILMDTTAYRTYEQYGTQLDAKNKPLTTQTPQPTPGLTTEERKLYETLCTGTDIQYLRIEQERIPIRDATTILHDQHHWPIDIPGNDIPNNTK
;
A
#
# COMPACT_ATOMS: atom_id res chain seq x y z
N ALA A 1 -4.45 10.98 6.33
CA ALA A 1 -3.34 10.12 6.83
C ALA A 1 -2.90 9.15 5.76
N ILE A 2 -1.64 8.70 5.80
CA ILE A 2 -1.15 7.55 5.02
C ILE A 2 -0.62 6.49 5.97
N ILE A 3 -1.02 5.23 5.76
CA ILE A 3 -0.55 4.07 6.49
C ILE A 3 0.39 3.29 5.55
N ILE A 4 1.63 3.09 5.98
CA ILE A 4 2.69 2.44 5.21
C ILE A 4 3.20 1.25 6.02
N GLU A 5 3.27 0.05 5.40
CA GLU A 5 3.68 -1.17 6.12
C GLU A 5 5.20 -1.33 6.19
N ASN A 6 5.92 -0.89 5.19
CA ASN A 6 7.38 -1.04 5.14
C ASN A 6 8.08 0.14 5.80
N LYS A 7 9.06 -0.15 6.67
CA LYS A 7 9.80 0.87 7.43
C LYS A 7 10.67 1.74 6.54
N ASP A 8 11.33 1.17 5.54
CA ASP A 8 12.24 1.92 4.68
C ASP A 8 11.44 2.87 3.78
N THR A 9 10.29 2.41 3.25
CA THR A 9 9.34 3.26 2.54
C THR A 9 8.79 4.36 3.43
N TYR A 10 8.41 4.04 4.69
CA TYR A 10 7.96 5.04 5.67
C TYR A 10 9.00 6.14 5.89
N GLN A 11 10.29 5.78 6.01
CA GLN A 11 11.37 6.74 6.20
C GLN A 11 11.69 7.55 4.94
N ALA A 12 11.41 7.01 3.76
CA ALA A 12 11.64 7.67 2.48
C ALA A 12 10.50 8.60 2.06
N MET A 13 9.34 8.55 2.75
CA MET A 13 8.22 9.43 2.42
C MET A 13 8.59 10.89 2.62
N PRO A 14 8.32 11.75 1.63
CA PRO A 14 8.50 13.18 1.80
C PRO A 14 7.52 13.74 2.83
N THR A 15 7.87 14.89 3.39
CA THR A 15 6.95 15.65 4.24
C THR A 15 5.77 16.14 3.42
N VAL A 16 4.56 15.94 3.95
CA VAL A 16 3.31 16.40 3.35
C VAL A 16 2.59 17.31 4.33
N GLU A 17 2.29 18.53 3.91
CA GLU A 17 1.56 19.47 4.76
C GLU A 17 0.18 18.92 5.15
N HIS A 18 -0.17 19.13 6.41
CA HIS A 18 -1.46 18.69 6.98
C HIS A 18 -1.71 17.18 6.89
N ALA A 19 -0.67 16.36 6.75
CA ALA A 19 -0.77 14.92 6.70
C ALA A 19 0.02 14.24 7.83
N ILE A 20 -0.37 13.01 8.13
CA ILE A 20 0.31 12.13 9.09
C ILE A 20 0.67 10.85 8.36
N CYS A 21 1.96 10.48 8.44
CA CYS A 21 2.43 9.17 8.00
C CYS A 21 2.49 8.22 9.21
N ILE A 22 1.92 7.04 9.08
CA ILE A 22 1.82 6.01 10.12
C ILE A 22 2.50 4.75 9.63
N LEU A 23 3.43 4.22 10.42
CA LEU A 23 4.00 2.89 10.17
C LEU A 23 3.00 1.82 10.62
N GLY A 24 2.49 1.02 9.68
CA GLY A 24 1.40 0.08 9.89
C GLY A 24 1.77 -1.13 10.75
N ASN A 25 3.00 -1.61 10.65
CA ASN A 25 3.52 -2.74 11.44
C ASN A 25 2.72 -4.05 11.34
N GLY A 26 2.05 -4.27 10.19
CA GLY A 26 1.40 -5.54 9.84
C GLY A 26 0.17 -5.89 10.66
N TYR A 27 -0.11 -7.18 10.79
CA TYR A 27 -1.29 -7.72 11.51
C TYR A 27 -1.41 -7.25 12.97
N ALA A 28 -0.29 -7.03 13.66
CA ALA A 28 -0.31 -6.60 15.07
C ALA A 28 -0.96 -5.22 15.23
N ALA A 29 -0.79 -4.35 14.23
CA ALA A 29 -1.40 -3.03 14.25
C ALA A 29 -2.89 -3.05 13.93
N THR A 30 -3.33 -3.88 12.96
CA THR A 30 -4.74 -3.89 12.53
C THR A 30 -5.69 -4.27 13.66
N SER A 31 -5.29 -5.16 14.57
CA SER A 31 -6.12 -5.60 15.69
C SER A 31 -6.38 -4.53 16.74
N HIS A 32 -5.51 -3.53 16.85
CA HIS A 32 -5.55 -2.52 17.90
C HIS A 32 -5.50 -1.08 17.40
N ILE A 33 -5.44 -0.86 16.08
CA ILE A 33 -5.22 0.47 15.50
C ILE A 33 -6.32 1.45 15.90
N THR A 34 -7.58 1.03 15.94
CA THR A 34 -8.68 1.89 16.36
C THR A 34 -8.68 2.18 17.86
N THR A 35 -8.09 1.30 18.67
CA THR A 35 -7.90 1.52 20.11
C THR A 35 -6.72 2.46 20.37
N LEU A 36 -5.63 2.31 19.64
CA LEU A 36 -4.43 3.14 19.78
C LEU A 36 -4.59 4.50 19.12
N LEU A 37 -5.27 4.56 17.99
CA LEU A 37 -5.45 5.76 17.15
C LEU A 37 -6.95 5.94 16.81
N PRO A 38 -7.82 6.16 17.82
CA PRO A 38 -9.27 6.22 17.62
C PRO A 38 -9.70 7.34 16.66
N TRP A 39 -8.91 8.39 16.55
CA TRP A 39 -9.14 9.50 15.63
C TRP A 39 -9.04 9.12 14.15
N LEU A 40 -8.44 7.98 13.80
CA LEU A 40 -8.39 7.50 12.41
C LEU A 40 -9.78 7.29 11.82
N THR A 41 -10.75 6.89 12.63
CA THR A 41 -12.13 6.69 12.14
C THR A 41 -12.82 8.00 11.76
N THR A 42 -12.27 9.16 12.14
CA THR A 42 -12.83 10.50 11.87
C THR A 42 -12.09 11.24 10.75
N ILE A 43 -10.97 10.71 10.28
CA ILE A 43 -10.19 11.33 9.18
C ILE A 43 -10.85 10.99 7.84
N PRO A 44 -11.16 12.02 7.01
CA PRO A 44 -11.86 11.80 5.74
C PRO A 44 -11.01 11.12 4.67
N ASN A 45 -9.70 11.34 4.70
CA ASN A 45 -8.77 10.86 3.67
C ASN A 45 -7.68 9.99 4.30
N ILE A 46 -7.82 8.68 4.19
CA ILE A 46 -6.83 7.72 4.65
C ILE A 46 -6.38 6.90 3.46
N ILE A 47 -5.07 6.91 3.21
CA ILE A 47 -4.42 6.09 2.20
C ILE A 47 -3.73 4.93 2.89
N TYR A 48 -3.79 3.76 2.28
CA TYR A 48 -3.02 2.59 2.69
C TYR A 48 -2.11 2.14 1.54
N TRP A 49 -0.88 1.83 1.86
CA TRP A 49 0.09 1.25 0.95
C TRP A 49 0.90 0.17 1.67
N GLY A 50 0.90 -1.02 1.13
CA GLY A 50 1.61 -2.18 1.66
C GLY A 50 2.29 -2.98 0.55
N ASP A 51 2.83 -4.15 0.91
CA ASP A 51 3.35 -5.10 -0.07
C ASP A 51 2.22 -5.62 -0.97
N MET A 52 2.49 -5.75 -2.25
CA MET A 52 1.60 -6.48 -3.15
C MET A 52 1.85 -7.99 -3.00
N ASP A 53 1.32 -8.55 -1.92
CA ASP A 53 1.25 -9.99 -1.69
C ASP A 53 -0.09 -10.35 -1.02
N ALA A 54 -0.36 -11.64 -0.86
CA ALA A 54 -1.60 -12.10 -0.25
C ALA A 54 -1.77 -11.59 1.19
N ASN A 55 -0.68 -11.42 1.94
CA ASN A 55 -0.72 -10.92 3.31
C ASN A 55 -1.03 -9.42 3.37
N GLY A 56 -0.39 -8.60 2.52
CA GLY A 56 -0.63 -7.15 2.48
C GLY A 56 -2.08 -6.82 2.13
N LEU A 57 -2.68 -7.57 1.19
CA LEU A 57 -4.10 -7.41 0.84
C LEU A 57 -5.04 -7.92 1.95
N ASP A 58 -4.68 -8.99 2.65
CA ASP A 58 -5.46 -9.45 3.81
C ASP A 58 -5.39 -8.44 4.98
N ILE A 59 -4.24 -7.81 5.21
CA ILE A 59 -4.08 -6.72 6.17
C ILE A 59 -4.99 -5.54 5.80
N LEU A 60 -5.00 -5.11 4.53
CA LEU A 60 -5.89 -4.06 4.04
C LEU A 60 -7.37 -4.39 4.28
N SER A 61 -7.77 -5.63 3.96
CA SER A 61 -9.14 -6.09 4.19
C SER A 61 -9.53 -6.01 5.67
N LYS A 62 -8.65 -6.48 6.55
CA LYS A 62 -8.86 -6.45 8.00
C LYS A 62 -8.87 -5.02 8.55
N LEU A 63 -8.00 -4.16 8.05
CA LEU A 63 -7.97 -2.75 8.43
C LEU A 63 -9.32 -2.07 8.15
N ARG A 64 -9.88 -2.27 6.95
CA ARG A 64 -11.20 -1.75 6.60
C ARG A 64 -12.32 -2.36 7.45
N ALA A 65 -12.20 -3.62 7.83
CA ALA A 65 -13.17 -4.29 8.71
C ALA A 65 -13.21 -3.69 10.13
N THR A 66 -12.16 -2.97 10.57
CA THR A 66 -12.18 -2.21 11.84
C THR A 66 -12.94 -0.90 11.76
N GLY A 67 -13.48 -0.53 10.59
CA GLY A 67 -14.20 0.73 10.36
C GLY A 67 -13.32 1.88 9.88
N ILE A 68 -12.06 1.63 9.50
CA ILE A 68 -11.17 2.64 8.90
C ILE A 68 -11.43 2.74 7.39
N PRO A 69 -11.97 3.84 6.88
CA PRO A 69 -12.35 3.98 5.46
C PRO A 69 -11.13 4.36 4.61
N CYS A 70 -10.16 3.46 4.48
CA CYS A 70 -8.95 3.75 3.70
C CYS A 70 -9.07 3.35 2.23
N THR A 71 -8.44 4.16 1.35
CA THR A 71 -8.21 3.84 -0.05
C THR A 71 -6.79 3.29 -0.19
N SER A 72 -6.58 2.22 -0.95
CA SER A 72 -5.24 1.74 -1.26
C SER A 72 -4.65 2.46 -2.46
N ILE A 73 -3.32 2.54 -2.52
CA ILE A 73 -2.58 2.89 -3.71
C ILE A 73 -1.64 1.74 -4.06
N LEU A 74 -1.40 1.53 -5.36
CA LEU A 74 -0.44 0.52 -5.86
C LEU A 74 -0.71 -0.91 -5.35
N MET A 75 -1.99 -1.27 -5.15
CA MET A 75 -2.40 -2.57 -4.60
C MET A 75 -3.51 -3.23 -5.43
N ASP A 76 -3.51 -3.02 -6.73
CA ASP A 76 -4.43 -3.64 -7.67
C ASP A 76 -3.70 -4.39 -8.79
N THR A 77 -4.46 -5.06 -9.65
CA THR A 77 -3.93 -5.83 -10.77
C THR A 77 -3.13 -4.97 -11.75
N THR A 78 -3.53 -3.72 -11.97
CA THR A 78 -2.84 -2.78 -12.88
C THR A 78 -1.46 -2.42 -12.33
N ALA A 79 -1.40 -2.08 -11.04
CA ALA A 79 -0.15 -1.81 -10.35
C ALA A 79 0.77 -3.05 -10.35
N TYR A 80 0.20 -4.24 -10.06
CA TYR A 80 0.99 -5.47 -10.09
C TYR A 80 1.67 -5.67 -11.46
N ARG A 81 0.93 -5.53 -12.57
CA ARG A 81 1.48 -5.69 -13.92
C ARG A 81 2.56 -4.65 -14.24
N THR A 82 2.40 -3.43 -13.76
CA THR A 82 3.37 -2.34 -13.97
C THR A 82 4.69 -2.63 -13.28
N TYR A 83 4.65 -3.22 -12.08
CA TYR A 83 5.81 -3.43 -11.22
C TYR A 83 6.25 -4.90 -11.12
N GLU A 84 5.66 -5.82 -11.89
CA GLU A 84 5.95 -7.27 -11.84
C GLU A 84 7.45 -7.57 -11.98
N GLN A 85 8.19 -6.77 -12.75
CA GLN A 85 9.64 -6.89 -12.91
C GLN A 85 10.44 -6.77 -11.58
N TYR A 86 9.86 -6.16 -10.55
CA TYR A 86 10.46 -6.00 -9.22
C TYR A 86 10.01 -7.10 -8.24
N GLY A 87 9.26 -8.08 -8.72
CA GLY A 87 8.71 -9.15 -7.91
C GLY A 87 9.77 -10.10 -7.34
N THR A 88 9.36 -10.87 -6.34
CA THR A 88 10.17 -11.91 -5.72
C THR A 88 9.35 -13.14 -5.38
N GLN A 89 10.01 -14.31 -5.38
CA GLN A 89 9.47 -15.57 -4.88
C GLN A 89 10.05 -15.95 -3.51
N LEU A 90 10.77 -15.01 -2.87
CA LEU A 90 11.42 -15.26 -1.59
C LEU A 90 10.84 -14.34 -0.50
N ASP A 91 10.77 -14.86 0.72
CA ASP A 91 10.48 -14.06 1.90
C ASP A 91 11.77 -13.35 2.41
N ALA A 92 11.62 -12.52 3.45
CA ALA A 92 12.75 -11.79 4.07
C ALA A 92 13.84 -12.70 4.67
N LYS A 93 13.59 -14.01 4.79
CA LYS A 93 14.56 -15.02 5.25
C LYS A 93 15.10 -15.88 4.10
N ASN A 94 14.93 -15.44 2.85
CA ASN A 94 15.29 -16.17 1.64
C ASN A 94 14.61 -17.54 1.49
N LYS A 95 13.43 -17.73 2.06
CA LYS A 95 12.65 -18.95 1.87
C LYS A 95 11.65 -18.75 0.73
N PRO A 96 11.41 -19.78 -0.11
CA PRO A 96 10.41 -19.70 -1.15
C PRO A 96 9.02 -19.38 -0.60
N LEU A 97 8.37 -18.39 -1.21
CA LEU A 97 6.95 -18.12 -1.00
C LEU A 97 6.13 -19.27 -1.61
N THR A 98 5.02 -19.58 -0.99
CA THR A 98 4.11 -20.65 -1.42
C THR A 98 2.71 -20.11 -1.65
N THR A 99 2.02 -20.72 -2.60
CA THR A 99 0.59 -20.47 -2.83
C THR A 99 -0.24 -20.89 -1.62
N GLN A 100 -1.41 -20.29 -1.49
CA GLN A 100 -2.35 -20.57 -0.39
C GLN A 100 -3.79 -20.53 -0.90
N THR A 101 -4.70 -21.10 -0.12
CA THR A 101 -6.13 -21.00 -0.42
C THR A 101 -6.64 -19.60 -0.10
N PRO A 102 -7.28 -18.89 -1.05
CA PRO A 102 -7.88 -17.58 -0.78
C PRO A 102 -8.89 -17.67 0.38
N GLN A 103 -8.83 -16.71 1.27
CA GLN A 103 -9.77 -16.55 2.39
C GLN A 103 -10.76 -15.41 2.07
N PRO A 104 -11.93 -15.35 2.75
CA PRO A 104 -12.85 -14.25 2.60
C PRO A 104 -12.21 -12.90 2.96
N THR A 105 -12.25 -11.94 2.04
CA THR A 105 -11.70 -10.59 2.19
C THR A 105 -12.77 -9.53 1.91
N PRO A 106 -13.78 -9.38 2.79
CA PRO A 106 -14.93 -8.50 2.53
C PRO A 106 -14.55 -7.02 2.42
N GLY A 107 -13.41 -6.61 3.00
CA GLY A 107 -12.90 -5.24 2.94
C GLY A 107 -12.21 -4.87 1.62
N LEU A 108 -11.97 -5.82 0.71
CA LEU A 108 -11.31 -5.53 -0.57
C LEU A 108 -12.33 -5.09 -1.64
N THR A 109 -11.90 -4.12 -2.47
CA THR A 109 -12.59 -3.79 -3.72
C THR A 109 -12.50 -4.96 -4.71
N THR A 110 -13.25 -4.89 -5.81
CA THR A 110 -13.23 -5.94 -6.84
C THR A 110 -11.83 -6.13 -7.43
N GLU A 111 -11.10 -5.05 -7.73
CA GLU A 111 -9.78 -5.12 -8.35
C GLU A 111 -8.70 -5.61 -7.36
N GLU A 112 -8.76 -5.15 -6.11
CA GLU A 112 -7.88 -5.65 -5.04
C GLU A 112 -8.12 -7.13 -4.77
N ARG A 113 -9.37 -7.57 -4.75
CA ARG A 113 -9.74 -8.99 -4.54
C ARG A 113 -9.23 -9.86 -5.68
N LYS A 114 -9.36 -9.41 -6.91
CA LYS A 114 -8.83 -10.11 -8.07
C LYS A 114 -7.31 -10.31 -7.95
N LEU A 115 -6.58 -9.26 -7.57
CA LEU A 115 -5.15 -9.37 -7.29
C LEU A 115 -4.88 -10.35 -6.14
N TYR A 116 -5.63 -10.26 -5.05
CA TYR A 116 -5.48 -11.15 -3.89
C TYR A 116 -5.62 -12.63 -4.28
N GLU A 117 -6.67 -12.98 -5.01
CA GLU A 117 -6.91 -14.35 -5.47
C GLU A 117 -5.78 -14.84 -6.40
N THR A 118 -5.33 -13.98 -7.29
CA THR A 118 -4.19 -14.23 -8.19
C THR A 118 -2.91 -14.50 -7.41
N LEU A 119 -2.58 -13.69 -6.40
CA LEU A 119 -1.40 -13.86 -5.56
C LEU A 119 -1.51 -15.09 -4.65
N CYS A 120 -2.70 -15.44 -4.19
CA CYS A 120 -2.91 -16.68 -3.44
C CYS A 120 -2.65 -17.92 -4.28
N THR A 121 -3.14 -17.95 -5.52
CA THR A 121 -3.09 -19.13 -6.38
C THR A 121 -1.82 -19.21 -7.23
N GLY A 122 -1.15 -18.07 -7.46
CA GLY A 122 -0.01 -17.97 -8.38
C GLY A 122 -0.40 -18.09 -9.85
N THR A 123 -1.69 -17.91 -10.18
CA THR A 123 -2.20 -18.06 -11.55
C THR A 123 -1.86 -16.83 -12.39
N ASP A 124 -1.27 -17.03 -13.57
CA ASP A 124 -0.95 -15.99 -14.54
C ASP A 124 -0.02 -14.87 -14.01
N ILE A 125 0.80 -15.16 -13.02
CA ILE A 125 1.81 -14.25 -12.46
C ILE A 125 3.16 -14.94 -12.30
N GLN A 126 4.23 -14.15 -12.37
CA GLN A 126 5.59 -14.66 -12.20
C GLN A 126 6.02 -14.70 -10.74
N TYR A 127 5.58 -13.77 -9.92
CA TYR A 127 5.99 -13.60 -8.54
C TYR A 127 4.79 -13.49 -7.60
N LEU A 128 4.92 -14.07 -6.40
CA LEU A 128 3.88 -14.02 -5.36
C LEU A 128 3.96 -12.75 -4.50
N ARG A 129 4.99 -11.92 -4.69
CA ARG A 129 5.18 -10.68 -3.94
C ARG A 129 5.89 -9.63 -4.77
N ILE A 130 5.46 -8.39 -4.62
CA ILE A 130 6.24 -7.19 -4.91
C ILE A 130 6.33 -6.41 -3.61
N GLU A 131 7.56 -6.31 -3.08
CA GLU A 131 7.82 -5.59 -1.83
C GLU A 131 7.64 -4.08 -2.06
N GLN A 132 7.03 -3.41 -1.11
CA GLN A 132 6.68 -1.99 -1.19
C GLN A 132 7.90 -1.10 -1.50
N GLU A 133 9.05 -1.38 -0.87
CA GLU A 133 10.29 -0.62 -1.03
C GLU A 133 10.96 -0.80 -2.41
N ARG A 134 10.52 -1.77 -3.21
CA ARG A 134 11.02 -1.95 -4.58
C ARG A 134 10.29 -1.07 -5.59
N ILE A 135 9.16 -0.52 -5.21
CA ILE A 135 8.41 0.42 -6.04
C ILE A 135 9.01 1.82 -5.83
N PRO A 136 9.36 2.55 -6.91
CA PRO A 136 9.92 3.88 -6.75
C PRO A 136 8.99 4.80 -5.95
N ILE A 137 9.50 5.41 -4.90
CA ILE A 137 8.72 6.33 -4.03
C ILE A 137 8.08 7.46 -4.82
N ARG A 138 8.75 7.91 -5.90
CA ARG A 138 8.24 8.92 -6.81
C ARG A 138 6.89 8.53 -7.41
N ASP A 139 6.69 7.26 -7.75
CA ASP A 139 5.44 6.81 -8.38
C ASP A 139 4.29 6.89 -7.39
N ALA A 140 4.53 6.50 -6.13
CA ALA A 140 3.55 6.65 -5.05
C ALA A 140 3.23 8.11 -4.77
N THR A 141 4.25 8.99 -4.70
CA THR A 141 4.05 10.43 -4.48
C THR A 141 3.33 11.10 -5.64
N THR A 142 3.58 10.67 -6.88
CA THR A 142 2.84 11.14 -8.06
C THR A 142 1.35 10.75 -7.96
N ILE A 143 1.03 9.52 -7.57
CA ILE A 143 -0.36 9.09 -7.36
C ILE A 143 -1.05 9.91 -6.26
N LEU A 144 -0.36 10.13 -5.14
CA LEU A 144 -0.89 10.95 -4.03
C LEU A 144 -1.18 12.39 -4.48
N HIS A 145 -0.28 12.98 -5.27
CA HIS A 145 -0.47 14.31 -5.82
C HIS A 145 -1.59 14.37 -6.86
N ASP A 146 -1.51 13.52 -7.90
CA ASP A 146 -2.38 13.64 -9.08
C ASP A 146 -3.80 13.12 -8.84
N GLN A 147 -3.95 12.03 -8.10
CA GLN A 147 -5.23 11.36 -7.89
C GLN A 147 -5.89 11.73 -6.56
N HIS A 148 -5.09 11.98 -5.53
CA HIS A 148 -5.60 12.30 -4.19
C HIS A 148 -5.46 13.78 -3.82
N HIS A 149 -4.84 14.58 -4.71
CA HIS A 149 -4.64 16.03 -4.54
C HIS A 149 -3.88 16.41 -3.26
N TRP A 150 -2.93 15.57 -2.87
CA TRP A 150 -2.10 15.86 -1.71
C TRP A 150 -1.01 16.89 -2.08
N PRO A 151 -0.71 17.87 -1.20
CA PRO A 151 0.31 18.88 -1.44
C PRO A 151 1.71 18.29 -1.21
N ILE A 152 2.18 17.47 -2.14
CA ILE A 152 3.49 16.81 -2.12
C ILE A 152 4.38 17.46 -3.18
N ASP A 153 5.57 17.88 -2.78
CA ASP A 153 6.61 18.24 -3.72
C ASP A 153 7.16 16.97 -4.39
N ILE A 154 6.91 16.84 -5.69
CA ILE A 154 7.43 15.68 -6.46
C ILE A 154 8.90 16.02 -6.80
N PRO A 155 9.88 15.27 -6.25
CA PRO A 155 11.28 15.52 -6.56
C PRO A 155 11.55 15.45 -8.07
N GLY A 156 12.11 16.53 -8.64
CA GLY A 156 12.45 16.62 -10.06
C GLY A 156 11.43 17.35 -10.94
N ASN A 157 10.35 17.90 -10.37
CA ASN A 157 9.47 18.86 -11.04
C ASN A 157 9.86 20.31 -10.68
N ASP A 158 11.13 20.65 -10.74
CA ASP A 158 11.56 22.05 -10.73
C ASP A 158 11.08 22.72 -12.04
N ILE A 159 9.79 23.05 -12.09
CA ILE A 159 9.31 24.07 -13.05
C ILE A 159 9.82 25.39 -12.46
N PRO A 160 10.73 26.11 -13.13
CA PRO A 160 11.16 27.40 -12.64
C PRO A 160 9.92 28.29 -12.55
N ASN A 161 9.61 28.71 -11.33
CA ASN A 161 8.54 29.66 -11.04
C ASN A 161 8.92 30.98 -11.72
N ASN A 162 8.49 31.16 -12.97
CA ASN A 162 8.61 32.40 -13.72
C ASN A 162 7.49 33.35 -13.24
N THR A 163 7.61 33.84 -12.03
CA THR A 163 6.86 35.03 -11.58
C THR A 163 7.65 36.27 -11.92
N LYS A 164 7.25 36.86 -13.02
CA LYS A 164 7.51 38.30 -13.28
C LYS A 164 6.42 39.14 -12.66
#